data_8bf47c5cac1aa2f4cfaac99527840ce5
#
_entry.id   8bf47c5cac1aa2f4cfaac99527840ce5
#
_cell.length_a   1.000
_cell.length_b   1.000
_cell.length_c   1.000
_cell.angle_alpha   90.00
_cell.angle_beta   90.00
_cell.angle_gamma   90.00
#
_symmetry.space_group_name_H-M   'P 1'
#
loop_
_entity.id
_entity.type
_entity.pdbx_description
1 polymer ?
#
loop_
_entity_poly.entity_id
_entity_poly.type
_entity_poly.pdbx_seq_one_letter_code
_entity_poly.pdbx_strand_id
1 'polypeptide(L)'
;MIKVTIIGSGNVGFHLVNLFHNSTKIKLNEWCSRSIDFDERVKVINEIENLSESDIYVISVSDKSITEVSDKIQFKNKLVVHTSGSTPYNSLNNKNRRGVFYPLQTFSKSQELNYYEIPICIEAESDKDLEILKKLSTDVNCKHYEINFEERKTLHPVSYTHLTLPTTRHV
;
A
#
# COMPACT_ATOMS: atom_id res chain seq x y z
N MET A 1 -7.58 12.05 11.93
CA MET A 1 -7.27 10.65 11.57
C MET A 1 -7.12 10.53 10.06
N ILE A 2 -6.04 9.94 9.60
CA ILE A 2 -5.78 9.75 8.18
C ILE A 2 -6.80 8.76 7.60
N LYS A 3 -7.40 9.14 6.48
CA LYS A 3 -8.31 8.28 5.72
C LYS A 3 -7.55 7.56 4.61
N VAL A 4 -7.67 6.24 4.57
CA VAL A 4 -7.01 5.39 3.60
C VAL A 4 -8.06 4.61 2.81
N THR A 5 -7.91 4.59 1.50
CA THR A 5 -8.71 3.75 0.60
C THR A 5 -7.82 2.72 -0.06
N ILE A 6 -8.26 1.46 -0.05
CA ILE A 6 -7.55 0.36 -0.72
C ILE A 6 -8.23 0.10 -2.06
N ILE A 7 -7.42 -0.02 -3.12
CA ILE A 7 -7.90 -0.37 -4.46
C ILE A 7 -7.28 -1.71 -4.85
N GLY A 8 -8.12 -2.71 -5.01
CA GLY A 8 -7.71 -4.07 -5.37
C GLY A 8 -8.06 -5.09 -4.31
N SER A 9 -8.45 -6.28 -4.73
CA SER A 9 -8.93 -7.35 -3.85
C SER A 9 -8.19 -8.67 -4.04
N GLY A 10 -6.96 -8.61 -4.54
CA GLY A 10 -6.05 -9.76 -4.52
C GLY A 10 -5.54 -10.04 -3.10
N ASN A 11 -4.54 -10.92 -3.00
CA ASN A 11 -4.02 -11.36 -1.71
C ASN A 11 -3.49 -10.19 -0.86
N VAL A 12 -2.73 -9.29 -1.46
CA VAL A 12 -2.16 -8.14 -0.74
C VAL A 12 -3.26 -7.20 -0.29
N GLY A 13 -4.19 -6.85 -1.18
CA GLY A 13 -5.31 -5.96 -0.84
C GLY A 13 -6.15 -6.50 0.30
N PHE A 14 -6.44 -7.79 0.28
CA PHE A 14 -7.18 -8.45 1.36
C PHE A 14 -6.49 -8.27 2.72
N HIS A 15 -5.18 -8.52 2.78
CA HIS A 15 -4.43 -8.38 4.03
C HIS A 15 -4.28 -6.93 4.46
N LEU A 16 -4.17 -5.98 3.53
CA LEU A 16 -4.11 -4.56 3.86
C LEU A 16 -5.42 -4.06 4.45
N VAL A 17 -6.56 -4.52 3.93
CA VAL A 17 -7.87 -4.19 4.53
C VAL A 17 -7.91 -4.65 5.98
N ASN A 18 -7.49 -5.87 6.25
CA ASN A 18 -7.44 -6.40 7.61
C ASN A 18 -6.49 -5.59 8.50
N LEU A 19 -5.30 -5.30 8.00
CA LEU A 19 -4.28 -4.53 8.72
C LEU A 19 -4.78 -3.12 9.09
N PHE A 20 -5.35 -2.41 8.14
CA PHE A 20 -5.81 -1.05 8.36
C PHE A 20 -7.08 -0.99 9.19
N HIS A 21 -7.99 -1.94 9.01
CA HIS A 21 -9.20 -2.04 9.84
C HIS A 21 -8.86 -2.21 11.32
N ASN A 22 -7.84 -2.98 11.63
CA ASN A 22 -7.46 -3.25 13.02
C ASN A 22 -6.71 -2.09 13.69
N SER A 23 -6.32 -1.08 12.95
CA SER A 23 -5.65 0.09 13.53
C SER A 23 -6.67 1.05 14.14
N THR A 24 -6.38 1.54 15.35
CA THR A 24 -7.19 2.57 16.00
C THR A 24 -6.78 3.99 15.58
N LYS A 25 -5.71 4.12 14.80
CA LYS A 25 -5.13 5.42 14.42
C LYS A 25 -5.38 5.81 12.96
N ILE A 26 -5.98 4.90 12.19
CA ILE A 26 -6.25 5.08 10.77
C ILE A 26 -7.72 4.80 10.52
N LYS A 27 -8.33 5.59 9.66
CA LYS A 27 -9.68 5.30 9.17
C LYS A 27 -9.58 4.61 7.81
N LEU A 28 -9.95 3.34 7.77
CA LEU A 28 -10.16 2.64 6.50
C LEU A 28 -11.48 3.16 5.90
N ASN A 29 -11.36 3.95 4.82
CA ASN A 29 -12.49 4.70 4.29
C ASN A 29 -13.33 3.86 3.32
N GLU A 30 -12.69 3.30 2.30
CA GLU A 30 -13.35 2.49 1.28
C GLU A 30 -12.41 1.40 0.78
N TRP A 31 -13.00 0.33 0.26
CA TRP A 31 -12.29 -0.73 -0.44
C TRP A 31 -12.86 -0.85 -1.85
N CYS A 32 -12.06 -0.57 -2.85
CA CYS A 32 -12.46 -0.71 -4.24
C CYS A 32 -12.17 -2.12 -4.73
N SER A 33 -13.21 -2.85 -5.10
CA SER A 33 -13.09 -4.21 -5.61
C SER A 33 -14.19 -4.49 -6.62
N ARG A 34 -13.84 -5.08 -7.75
CA ARG A 34 -14.81 -5.51 -8.76
C ARG A 34 -15.44 -6.86 -8.42
N SER A 35 -14.81 -7.64 -7.54
CA SER A 35 -15.20 -9.02 -7.23
C SER A 35 -15.87 -9.18 -5.88
N ILE A 36 -15.85 -8.16 -5.03
CA ILE A 36 -16.46 -8.18 -3.70
C ILE A 36 -17.58 -7.15 -3.68
N ASP A 37 -18.79 -7.57 -3.28
CA ASP A 37 -19.93 -6.66 -3.23
C ASP A 37 -20.18 -6.10 -1.84
N PHE A 38 -19.73 -6.81 -0.81
CA PHE A 38 -19.98 -6.41 0.58
C PHE A 38 -18.84 -6.88 1.48
N ASP A 39 -18.49 -6.05 2.45
CA ASP A 39 -17.60 -6.37 3.56
C ASP A 39 -18.08 -5.62 4.81
N GLU A 40 -18.18 -6.32 5.94
CA GLU A 40 -18.71 -5.71 7.17
C GLU A 40 -17.76 -4.69 7.79
N ARG A 41 -16.47 -4.73 7.42
CA ARG A 41 -15.42 -3.88 8.01
C ARG A 41 -15.31 -2.53 7.32
N VAL A 42 -15.74 -2.43 6.07
CA VAL A 42 -15.49 -1.25 5.26
C VAL A 42 -16.52 -1.14 4.13
N LYS A 43 -16.81 0.09 3.72
CA LYS A 43 -17.66 0.33 2.56
C LYS A 43 -16.95 -0.14 1.28
N VAL A 44 -17.60 -1.02 0.52
CA VAL A 44 -17.09 -1.52 -0.75
C VAL A 44 -17.62 -0.66 -1.89
N ILE A 45 -16.72 -0.28 -2.80
CA ILE A 45 -17.02 0.46 -4.03
C ILE A 45 -16.53 -0.40 -5.19
N ASN A 46 -17.36 -0.61 -6.20
CA ASN A 46 -17.01 -1.47 -7.33
C ASN A 46 -16.33 -0.74 -8.49
N GLU A 47 -16.47 0.58 -8.57
CA GLU A 47 -15.90 1.40 -9.64
C GLU A 47 -14.98 2.48 -9.05
N ILE A 48 -13.77 2.61 -9.59
CA ILE A 48 -12.79 3.61 -9.11
C ILE A 48 -13.35 5.02 -9.21
N GLU A 49 -14.13 5.30 -10.25
CA GLU A 49 -14.71 6.61 -10.51
C GLU A 49 -15.71 7.03 -9.42
N ASN A 50 -16.21 6.07 -8.65
CA ASN A 50 -17.20 6.32 -7.59
C ASN A 50 -16.58 6.43 -6.20
N LEU A 51 -15.27 6.36 -6.08
CA LEU A 51 -14.58 6.52 -4.80
C LEU A 51 -14.79 7.93 -4.26
N SER A 52 -14.95 8.04 -2.95
CA SER A 52 -14.94 9.31 -2.26
C SER A 52 -13.51 9.75 -1.94
N GLU A 53 -13.38 11.01 -1.51
CA GLU A 53 -12.06 11.56 -1.19
C GLU A 53 -11.42 10.88 0.02
N SER A 54 -10.16 10.50 -0.11
CA SER A 54 -9.31 9.99 0.96
C SER A 54 -7.98 10.73 0.96
N ASP A 55 -7.24 10.60 2.05
CA ASP A 55 -5.91 11.21 2.15
C ASP A 55 -4.88 10.38 1.38
N ILE A 56 -5.02 9.06 1.45
CA ILE A 56 -4.10 8.10 0.82
C ILE A 56 -4.92 7.05 0.06
N TYR A 57 -4.48 6.75 -1.16
CA TYR A 57 -5.01 5.66 -1.98
C TYR A 57 -3.90 4.62 -2.15
N VAL A 58 -4.15 3.39 -1.73
CA VAL A 58 -3.20 2.27 -1.84
C VAL A 58 -3.66 1.34 -2.95
N ILE A 59 -2.91 1.32 -4.04
CA ILE A 59 -3.21 0.51 -5.23
C ILE A 59 -2.55 -0.85 -5.08
N SER A 60 -3.36 -1.88 -4.96
CA SER A 60 -2.94 -3.26 -4.76
C SER A 60 -3.52 -4.15 -5.85
N VAL A 61 -3.11 -3.89 -7.09
CA VAL A 61 -3.52 -4.62 -8.28
C VAL A 61 -2.29 -5.24 -8.95
N SER A 62 -2.47 -6.03 -10.00
CA SER A 62 -1.34 -6.57 -10.77
C SER A 62 -0.47 -5.43 -11.32
N ASP A 63 0.83 -5.67 -11.45
CA ASP A 63 1.80 -4.64 -11.84
C ASP A 63 1.42 -3.94 -13.15
N LYS A 64 0.94 -4.70 -14.12
CA LYS A 64 0.54 -4.15 -15.43
C LYS A 64 -0.69 -3.24 -15.37
N SER A 65 -1.46 -3.29 -14.30
CA SER A 65 -2.69 -2.50 -14.14
C SER A 65 -2.49 -1.23 -13.30
N ILE A 66 -1.34 -1.06 -12.68
CA ILE A 66 -1.08 0.05 -11.73
C ILE A 66 -1.29 1.41 -12.38
N THR A 67 -0.69 1.64 -13.56
CA THR A 67 -0.79 2.92 -14.25
C THR A 67 -2.24 3.26 -14.61
N GLU A 68 -2.94 2.31 -15.22
CA GLU A 68 -4.33 2.50 -15.63
C GLU A 68 -5.23 2.79 -14.42
N VAL A 69 -5.06 2.07 -13.33
CA VAL A 69 -5.84 2.27 -12.11
C VAL A 69 -5.57 3.67 -11.53
N SER A 70 -4.30 4.09 -11.48
CA SER A 70 -3.95 5.41 -10.96
C SER A 70 -4.53 6.53 -11.82
N ASP A 71 -4.64 6.32 -13.14
CA ASP A 71 -5.23 7.30 -14.07
C ASP A 71 -6.73 7.50 -13.81
N LYS A 72 -7.40 6.49 -13.28
CA LYS A 72 -8.86 6.54 -13.03
C LYS A 72 -9.26 7.23 -11.72
N ILE A 73 -8.32 7.48 -10.82
CA ILE A 73 -8.61 8.19 -9.57
C ILE A 73 -9.01 9.63 -9.91
N GLN A 74 -10.19 10.06 -9.45
CA GLN A 74 -10.78 11.35 -9.81
C GLN A 74 -10.17 12.54 -9.05
N PHE A 75 -9.35 12.31 -8.06
CA PHE A 75 -8.80 13.34 -7.18
C PHE A 75 -7.38 13.71 -7.58
N LYS A 76 -6.97 14.92 -7.21
CA LYS A 76 -5.63 15.47 -7.45
C LYS A 76 -4.96 15.81 -6.11
N ASN A 77 -3.64 15.83 -6.12
CA ASN A 77 -2.80 16.21 -4.95
C ASN A 77 -3.03 15.32 -3.73
N LYS A 78 -3.45 14.09 -3.94
CA LYS A 78 -3.52 13.08 -2.89
C LYS A 78 -2.24 12.25 -2.92
N LEU A 79 -1.98 11.55 -1.83
CA LEU A 79 -0.88 10.58 -1.81
C LEU A 79 -1.39 9.26 -2.37
N VAL A 80 -0.83 8.84 -3.50
CA VAL A 80 -1.18 7.57 -4.14
C VAL A 80 0.06 6.68 -4.12
N VAL A 81 -0.08 5.49 -3.57
CA VAL A 81 0.99 4.52 -3.48
C VAL A 81 0.56 3.20 -4.10
N HIS A 82 1.54 2.41 -4.56
CA HIS A 82 1.29 1.03 -4.95
C HIS A 82 2.06 0.06 -4.06
N THR A 83 1.75 -1.21 -4.19
CA THR A 83 2.29 -2.26 -3.33
C THR A 83 3.20 -3.24 -4.07
N SER A 84 3.81 -2.82 -5.19
CA SER A 84 4.64 -3.68 -6.03
C SER A 84 6.11 -3.58 -5.68
N GLY A 85 6.80 -4.73 -5.65
CA GLY A 85 8.25 -4.79 -5.52
C GLY A 85 9.00 -4.50 -6.81
N SER A 86 8.36 -4.59 -7.96
CA SER A 86 8.99 -4.52 -9.27
C SER A 86 8.51 -3.37 -10.16
N THR A 87 7.81 -2.40 -9.58
CA THR A 87 7.28 -1.24 -10.30
C THR A 87 7.80 0.05 -9.65
N PRO A 88 8.32 1.01 -10.43
CA PRO A 88 8.75 2.28 -9.85
C PRO A 88 7.55 3.16 -9.49
N TYR A 89 7.74 4.12 -8.57
CA TYR A 89 6.64 5.01 -8.17
C TYR A 89 6.15 5.89 -9.32
N ASN A 90 7.04 6.22 -10.28
CA ASN A 90 6.67 7.08 -11.40
C ASN A 90 5.78 6.39 -12.45
N SER A 91 5.41 5.13 -12.24
CA SER A 91 4.36 4.47 -13.01
C SER A 91 2.97 4.98 -12.62
N LEU A 92 2.84 5.63 -11.48
CA LEU A 92 1.61 6.26 -11.03
C LEU A 92 1.40 7.60 -11.74
N ASN A 93 0.15 8.04 -11.85
CA ASN A 93 -0.18 9.31 -12.50
C ASN A 93 0.35 10.50 -11.67
N ASN A 94 1.03 11.43 -12.32
CA ASN A 94 1.68 12.56 -11.64
C ASN A 94 0.74 13.69 -11.22
N LYS A 95 -0.58 13.57 -11.48
CA LYS A 95 -1.56 14.50 -10.91
C LYS A 95 -1.66 14.35 -9.39
N ASN A 96 -1.20 13.23 -8.87
CA ASN A 96 -1.13 12.94 -7.44
C ASN A 96 0.33 12.83 -6.98
N ARG A 97 0.55 12.96 -5.68
CA ARG A 97 1.85 12.69 -5.07
C ARG A 97 2.03 11.17 -5.02
N ARG A 98 3.22 10.70 -5.32
CA ARG A 98 3.45 9.29 -5.65
C ARG A 98 4.40 8.62 -4.66
N GLY A 99 4.15 7.35 -4.39
CA GLY A 99 5.02 6.57 -3.53
C GLY A 99 4.77 5.07 -3.63
N VAL A 100 5.45 4.35 -2.77
CA VAL A 100 5.38 2.89 -2.67
C VAL A 100 5.22 2.49 -1.22
N PHE A 101 4.32 1.53 -0.99
CA PHE A 101 4.08 0.92 0.32
C PHE A 101 4.04 -0.60 0.08
N TYR A 102 5.22 -1.21 0.07
CA TYR A 102 5.39 -2.60 -0.36
C TYR A 102 5.65 -3.52 0.83
N PRO A 103 4.65 -4.33 1.24
CA PRO A 103 4.90 -5.36 2.26
C PRO A 103 5.72 -6.49 1.67
N LEU A 104 6.89 -6.75 2.27
CA LEU A 104 7.82 -7.77 1.79
C LEU A 104 7.44 -9.13 2.37
N GLN A 105 6.43 -9.75 1.76
CA GLN A 105 5.89 -11.05 2.18
C GLN A 105 5.12 -11.69 1.02
N THR A 106 5.12 -13.01 0.98
CA THR A 106 4.21 -13.76 0.11
C THR A 106 2.88 -13.93 0.84
N PHE A 107 1.79 -13.51 0.18
CA PHE A 107 0.45 -13.52 0.78
C PHE A 107 -0.46 -14.55 0.14
N SER A 108 -1.31 -15.18 0.97
CA SER A 108 -2.52 -15.85 0.52
C SER A 108 -3.67 -15.41 1.45
N LYS A 109 -4.91 -15.44 0.94
CA LYS A 109 -6.08 -14.96 1.70
C LYS A 109 -6.37 -15.78 2.95
N SER A 110 -6.03 -17.07 2.93
CA SER A 110 -6.27 -18.00 4.04
C SER A 110 -5.18 -17.98 5.10
N GLN A 111 -4.10 -17.25 4.85
CA GLN A 111 -2.93 -17.22 5.73
C GLN A 111 -3.21 -16.32 6.94
N GLU A 112 -2.90 -16.82 8.14
CA GLU A 112 -2.82 -15.96 9.32
C GLU A 112 -1.41 -15.39 9.41
N LEU A 113 -1.32 -14.07 9.54
CA LEU A 113 -0.05 -13.36 9.54
C LEU A 113 0.12 -12.54 10.80
N ASN A 114 1.32 -12.55 11.34
CA ASN A 114 1.74 -11.55 12.31
C ASN A 114 2.27 -10.34 11.52
N TYR A 115 1.42 -9.35 11.31
CA TYR A 115 1.76 -8.17 10.51
C TYR A 115 2.94 -7.38 11.09
N TYR A 116 3.14 -7.42 12.40
CA TYR A 116 4.28 -6.75 13.03
C TYR A 116 5.62 -7.27 12.51
N GLU A 117 5.70 -8.52 12.09
CA GLU A 117 6.91 -9.13 11.56
C GLU A 117 7.13 -8.88 10.07
N ILE A 118 6.15 -8.28 9.38
CA ILE A 118 6.24 -8.00 7.95
C ILE A 118 6.92 -6.64 7.76
N PRO A 119 8.12 -6.61 7.13
CA PRO A 119 8.74 -5.34 6.82
C PRO A 119 8.00 -4.65 5.67
N ILE A 120 7.73 -3.36 5.84
CA ILE A 120 7.16 -2.53 4.79
C ILE A 120 8.27 -1.72 4.14
N CYS A 121 8.48 -1.92 2.85
CA CYS A 121 9.41 -1.12 2.07
C CYS A 121 8.67 0.13 1.59
N ILE A 122 9.18 1.30 1.95
CA ILE A 122 8.55 2.58 1.62
C ILE A 122 9.46 3.42 0.74
N GLU A 123 8.85 4.15 -0.17
CA GLU A 123 9.51 5.13 -1.03
C GLU A 123 8.49 6.21 -1.37
N ALA A 124 8.91 7.45 -1.48
CA ALA A 124 8.05 8.55 -1.87
C ALA A 124 8.82 9.56 -2.70
N GLU A 125 8.08 10.30 -3.51
CA GLU A 125 8.60 11.33 -4.39
C GLU A 125 9.15 12.53 -3.60
N SER A 126 8.59 12.80 -2.43
CA SER A 126 9.02 13.89 -1.55
C SER A 126 9.31 13.41 -0.14
N ASP A 127 10.17 14.14 0.58
CA ASP A 127 10.48 13.82 1.98
C ASP A 127 9.25 13.95 2.87
N LYS A 128 8.38 14.91 2.60
CA LYS A 128 7.14 15.10 3.36
C LYS A 128 6.24 13.86 3.26
N ASP A 129 6.09 13.31 2.05
CA ASP A 129 5.26 12.14 1.85
C ASP A 129 5.93 10.87 2.39
N LEU A 130 7.26 10.82 2.36
CA LEU A 130 7.99 9.73 3.00
C LEU A 130 7.70 9.69 4.51
N GLU A 131 7.68 10.84 5.18
CA GLU A 131 7.32 10.92 6.59
C GLU A 131 5.88 10.46 6.85
N ILE A 132 4.96 10.76 5.94
CA ILE A 132 3.57 10.26 6.02
C ILE A 132 3.55 8.73 5.94
N LEU A 133 4.33 8.14 5.04
CA LEU A 133 4.39 6.67 4.91
C LEU A 133 5.07 6.01 6.11
N LYS A 134 6.07 6.64 6.70
CA LYS A 134 6.67 6.19 7.97
C LYS A 134 5.61 6.14 9.07
N LYS A 135 4.85 7.21 9.21
CA LYS A 135 3.79 7.30 10.21
C LYS A 135 2.70 6.25 9.94
N LEU A 136 2.30 6.08 8.68
CA LEU A 136 1.32 5.06 8.30
C LEU A 136 1.78 3.66 8.74
N SER A 137 3.03 3.31 8.48
CA SER A 137 3.60 2.02 8.89
C SER A 137 3.58 1.84 10.40
N THR A 138 3.98 2.87 11.14
CA THR A 138 3.98 2.86 12.60
C THR A 138 2.55 2.73 13.15
N ASP A 139 1.60 3.44 12.56
CA ASP A 139 0.21 3.43 13.01
C ASP A 139 -0.48 2.07 12.80
N VAL A 140 0.03 1.24 11.91
CA VAL A 140 -0.45 -0.15 11.73
C VAL A 140 0.47 -1.18 12.38
N ASN A 141 1.42 -0.74 13.21
CA ASN A 141 2.37 -1.58 13.95
C ASN A 141 3.27 -2.45 13.06
N CYS A 142 3.64 -1.95 11.90
CA CYS A 142 4.60 -2.61 11.02
C CYS A 142 5.96 -1.92 11.07
N LYS A 143 7.02 -2.70 10.98
CA LYS A 143 8.37 -2.18 10.75
C LYS A 143 8.46 -1.65 9.33
N HIS A 144 9.23 -0.61 9.12
CA HIS A 144 9.39 -0.03 7.79
C HIS A 144 10.85 0.26 7.48
N TYR A 145 11.16 0.23 6.17
CA TYR A 145 12.50 0.48 5.65
C TYR A 145 12.36 1.35 4.41
N GLU A 146 13.22 2.34 4.31
CA GLU A 146 13.29 3.20 3.13
C GLU A 146 14.11 2.47 2.07
N ILE A 147 13.43 1.95 1.04
CA ILE A 147 14.02 1.11 0.00
C ILE A 147 13.62 1.65 -1.36
N ASN A 148 14.61 2.04 -2.19
CA ASN A 148 14.32 2.56 -3.54
C ASN A 148 14.00 1.43 -4.52
N PHE A 149 13.62 1.81 -5.75
CA PHE A 149 13.23 0.85 -6.78
C PHE A 149 14.34 -0.15 -7.11
N GLU A 150 15.57 0.32 -7.28
CA GLU A 150 16.70 -0.55 -7.64
C GLU A 150 16.97 -1.59 -6.55
N GLU A 151 16.88 -1.19 -5.30
CA GLU A 151 17.02 -2.08 -4.16
C GLU A 151 15.83 -3.04 -4.06
N ARG A 152 14.61 -2.52 -4.25
CA ARG A 152 13.38 -3.28 -4.07
C ARG A 152 13.26 -4.43 -5.06
N LYS A 153 13.62 -4.20 -6.33
CA LYS A 153 13.50 -5.25 -7.36
C LYS A 153 14.46 -6.42 -7.17
N THR A 154 15.49 -6.27 -6.34
CA THR A 154 16.41 -7.36 -5.99
C THR A 154 15.94 -8.16 -4.78
N LEU A 155 14.95 -7.65 -4.03
CA LEU A 155 14.42 -8.35 -2.87
C LEU A 155 13.39 -9.38 -3.31
N HIS A 156 13.41 -10.54 -2.65
CA HIS A 156 12.44 -11.59 -2.89
C HIS A 156 11.75 -11.95 -1.58
N PRO A 157 10.41 -12.01 -1.53
CA PRO A 157 9.70 -12.26 -0.27
C PRO A 157 10.15 -13.50 0.49
N VAL A 158 10.44 -14.59 -0.21
CA VAL A 158 10.82 -15.86 0.43
C VAL A 158 12.23 -15.82 1.00
N SER A 159 13.08 -14.88 0.61
CA SER A 159 14.47 -14.79 1.08
C SER A 159 14.68 -13.69 2.11
N TYR A 160 13.67 -12.94 2.50
CA TYR A 160 13.86 -11.83 3.45
C TYR A 160 14.34 -12.30 4.82
N THR A 161 14.01 -13.53 5.23
CA THR A 161 14.49 -14.12 6.50
C THR A 161 15.99 -14.34 6.52
N HIS A 162 16.62 -14.38 5.35
CA HIS A 162 18.06 -14.60 5.18
C HIS A 162 18.78 -13.31 4.76
N LEU A 163 18.05 -12.24 4.55
CA LEU A 163 18.62 -10.97 4.11
C LEU A 163 18.97 -10.08 5.29
N THR A 164 20.12 -9.44 5.19
CA THR A 164 20.44 -8.29 6.04
C THR A 164 19.93 -7.07 5.30
N LEU A 165 18.79 -6.51 5.74
CA LEU A 165 18.29 -5.26 5.18
C LEU A 165 19.26 -4.13 5.51
N PRO A 166 19.38 -3.12 4.61
CA PRO A 166 20.32 -2.02 4.85
C PRO A 166 19.98 -1.28 6.14
N THR A 167 20.83 -1.42 7.16
CA THR A 167 20.57 -0.81 8.48
C THR A 167 20.59 0.73 8.43
N THR A 168 21.35 1.31 7.50
CA THR A 168 21.38 2.75 7.28
C THR A 168 20.06 3.32 6.76
N ARG A 169 19.17 2.44 6.27
CA ARG A 169 17.84 2.80 5.76
C ARG A 169 16.73 2.36 6.71
N HIS A 170 17.09 1.85 7.84
CA HIS A 170 16.13 1.47 8.87
C HIS A 170 15.54 2.72 9.51
N VAL A 171 14.23 2.79 9.61
CA VAL A 171 13.50 3.95 10.11
C VAL A 171 12.50 3.57 11.20
#